data_8200fd76ccac6e7f2b37ab688739b6bc
#
_entry.id   8200fd76ccac6e7f2b37ab688739b6bc
#
_cell.length_a   1.000
_cell.length_b   1.000
_cell.length_c   1.000
_cell.angle_alpha   90.00
_cell.angle_beta   90.00
_cell.angle_gamma   90.00
#
_symmetry.space_group_name_H-M   'P 1'
#
loop_
_entity.id
_entity.type
_entity.pdbx_description
1 polymer ?
#
loop_
_entity_poly.entity_id
_entity_poly.type
_entity_poly.pdbx_seq_one_letter_code
_entity_poly.pdbx_strand_id
1 'polypeptide(L)'
;MNPYIVADPAKCIGCRTCEVACVVAHQEDQSCTMVSPATFASRIRVMKGATFTTAVTCHQCEEAPCASVCPVQAIQREAGIWRVEQQRCIGCKSCVIACPFGAMQVIRVNERALALKCDRCAHRESGPACVAACPTHALRCLDPVTLRAARLRARA
;
A
#
# COMPACT_ATOMS: atom_id res chain seq x y z
N MET A 1 5.51 -15.79 -4.06
CA MET A 1 5.03 -14.72 -3.14
C MET A 1 5.85 -13.46 -3.39
N ASN A 2 5.18 -12.31 -3.56
CA ASN A 2 5.85 -11.05 -3.87
C ASN A 2 6.25 -10.30 -2.59
N PRO A 3 7.31 -9.50 -2.62
CA PRO A 3 7.64 -8.60 -1.52
C PRO A 3 6.51 -7.62 -1.23
N TYR A 4 6.26 -7.33 0.05
CA TYR A 4 5.26 -6.36 0.49
C TYR A 4 5.72 -5.63 1.76
N ILE A 5 5.03 -4.55 2.13
CA ILE A 5 5.38 -3.75 3.30
C ILE A 5 4.59 -4.27 4.50
N VAL A 6 5.26 -4.46 5.62
CA VAL A 6 4.64 -4.81 6.91
C VAL A 6 4.95 -3.75 7.94
N ALA A 7 4.03 -3.59 8.89
CA ALA A 7 4.21 -2.75 10.06
C ALA A 7 4.40 -3.64 11.31
N ASP A 8 5.33 -3.25 12.15
CA ASP A 8 5.51 -3.81 13.50
C ASP A 8 4.65 -3.02 14.49
N PRO A 9 3.59 -3.61 15.04
CA PRO A 9 2.69 -2.91 15.97
C PRO A 9 3.38 -2.46 17.26
N ALA A 10 4.45 -3.15 17.69
CA ALA A 10 5.19 -2.80 18.89
C ALA A 10 6.01 -1.51 18.72
N LYS A 11 6.33 -1.14 17.48
CA LYS A 11 7.10 0.06 17.15
C LYS A 11 6.24 1.19 16.57
N CYS A 12 5.03 0.89 16.11
CA CYS A 12 4.17 1.87 15.46
C CYS A 12 3.52 2.79 16.49
N ILE A 13 3.88 4.06 16.48
CA ILE A 13 3.32 5.10 17.36
C ILE A 13 2.09 5.80 16.77
N GLY A 14 1.68 5.44 15.55
CA GLY A 14 0.50 6.02 14.90
C GLY A 14 0.64 7.47 14.46
N CYS A 15 1.86 7.93 14.17
CA CYS A 15 2.15 9.32 13.79
C CYS A 15 1.64 9.71 12.38
N ARG A 16 1.27 8.74 11.55
CA ARG A 16 0.79 8.92 10.16
C ARG A 16 1.80 9.53 9.18
N THR A 17 3.05 9.71 9.55
CA THR A 17 4.11 10.17 8.64
C THR A 17 4.19 9.32 7.38
N CYS A 18 3.96 8.01 7.50
CA CYS A 18 3.94 7.08 6.38
C CYS A 18 2.80 7.38 5.37
N GLU A 19 1.64 7.84 5.84
CA GLU A 19 0.52 8.24 4.97
C GLU A 19 0.89 9.49 4.17
N VAL A 20 1.45 10.51 4.84
CA VAL A 20 1.91 11.75 4.19
C VAL A 20 3.02 11.45 3.18
N ALA A 21 4.03 10.68 3.57
CA ALA A 21 5.13 10.30 2.67
C ALA A 21 4.62 9.51 1.45
N CYS A 22 3.59 8.68 1.62
CA CYS A 22 2.96 7.97 0.52
C CYS A 22 2.26 8.92 -0.46
N VAL A 23 1.53 9.91 0.05
CA VAL A 23 0.85 10.93 -0.79
C VAL A 23 1.88 11.73 -1.57
N VAL A 24 2.86 12.29 -0.87
CA VAL A 24 3.93 13.10 -1.50
C VAL A 24 4.67 12.34 -2.58
N ALA A 25 5.03 11.08 -2.32
CA ALA A 25 5.74 10.25 -3.30
C ALA A 25 4.94 9.93 -4.58
N HIS A 26 3.62 10.13 -4.56
CA HIS A 26 2.74 9.88 -5.70
C HIS A 26 2.16 11.17 -6.32
N GLN A 27 2.64 12.32 -5.88
CA GLN A 27 2.39 13.60 -6.53
C GLN A 27 3.47 13.89 -7.58
N GLU A 28 3.12 14.63 -8.61
CA GLU A 28 4.04 14.97 -9.71
C GLU A 28 5.23 15.81 -9.23
N ASP A 29 4.97 16.77 -8.35
CA ASP A 29 5.98 17.68 -7.81
C ASP A 29 6.71 17.13 -6.56
N GLN A 30 6.26 16.01 -6.02
CA GLN A 30 6.78 15.37 -4.80
C GLN A 30 6.96 16.37 -3.62
N SER A 31 6.10 17.39 -3.55
CA SER A 31 6.13 18.44 -2.56
C SER A 31 5.02 18.32 -1.53
N CYS A 32 5.33 18.64 -0.27
CA CYS A 32 4.32 18.69 0.79
C CYS A 32 3.36 19.89 0.65
N THR A 33 3.70 20.90 -0.14
CA THR A 33 2.91 22.13 -0.28
C THR A 33 1.54 21.91 -0.92
N MET A 34 1.43 20.88 -1.77
CA MET A 34 0.19 20.55 -2.48
C MET A 34 -0.68 19.51 -1.76
N VAL A 35 -0.26 19.06 -0.58
CA VAL A 35 -1.04 18.10 0.22
C VAL A 35 -2.20 18.80 0.88
N SER A 36 -3.43 18.42 0.51
CA SER A 36 -4.66 18.93 1.09
C SER A 36 -5.61 17.80 1.47
N PRO A 37 -6.55 18.00 2.38
CA PRO A 37 -7.55 16.96 2.72
C PRO A 37 -8.35 16.46 1.51
N ALA A 38 -8.62 17.34 0.54
CA ALA A 38 -9.38 17.03 -0.67
C ALA A 38 -8.61 16.12 -1.66
N THR A 39 -7.28 16.19 -1.63
CA THR A 39 -6.39 15.44 -2.56
C THR A 39 -5.58 14.34 -1.85
N PHE A 40 -5.87 14.09 -0.56
CA PHE A 40 -5.14 13.12 0.25
C PHE A 40 -5.41 11.67 -0.18
N ALA A 41 -4.58 11.14 -1.06
CA ALA A 41 -4.73 9.83 -1.70
C ALA A 41 -3.67 8.82 -1.23
N SER A 42 -3.61 8.56 0.08
CA SER A 42 -2.66 7.60 0.65
C SER A 42 -3.01 6.15 0.28
N ARG A 43 -1.98 5.35 -0.03
CA ARG A 43 -2.07 3.90 -0.32
C ARG A 43 -1.66 3.01 0.85
N ILE A 44 -1.37 3.63 1.98
CA ILE A 44 -1.12 3.03 3.29
C ILE A 44 -2.05 3.70 4.29
N ARG A 45 -2.55 2.98 5.28
CA ARG A 45 -3.48 3.53 6.27
C ARG A 45 -3.08 3.10 7.67
N VAL A 46 -2.95 4.07 8.57
CA VAL A 46 -2.70 3.83 9.99
C VAL A 46 -4.02 3.52 10.69
N MET A 47 -4.08 2.37 11.33
CA MET A 47 -5.19 1.91 12.15
C MET A 47 -4.81 2.01 13.62
N LYS A 48 -5.68 2.65 14.40
CA LYS A 48 -5.54 2.74 15.85
C LYS A 48 -6.65 1.91 16.50
N GLY A 49 -6.25 0.85 17.18
CA GLY A 49 -7.12 0.08 18.05
C GLY A 49 -7.03 0.56 19.51
N ALA A 50 -7.74 -0.09 20.42
CA ALA A 50 -7.70 0.24 21.84
C ALA A 50 -6.32 -0.05 22.47
N THR A 51 -5.64 -1.11 22.03
CA THR A 51 -4.39 -1.61 22.63
C THR A 51 -3.21 -1.66 21.66
N PHE A 52 -3.43 -1.37 20.39
CA PHE A 52 -2.37 -1.43 19.38
C PHE A 52 -2.55 -0.38 18.30
N THR A 53 -1.48 -0.04 17.65
CA THR A 53 -1.46 0.81 16.45
C THR A 53 -0.63 0.13 15.37
N THR A 54 -1.12 0.13 14.15
CA THR A 54 -0.41 -0.48 13.01
C THR A 54 -0.73 0.23 11.70
N ALA A 55 0.05 -0.03 10.67
CA ALA A 55 -0.25 0.43 9.33
C ALA A 55 -0.67 -0.74 8.44
N VAL A 56 -1.76 -0.57 7.71
CA VAL A 56 -2.28 -1.53 6.74
C VAL A 56 -1.82 -1.15 5.35
N THR A 57 -1.24 -2.11 4.65
CA THR A 57 -0.79 -1.98 3.26
C THR A 57 -1.22 -3.18 2.42
N CYS A 58 -1.07 -3.07 1.10
CA CYS A 58 -1.32 -4.19 0.20
C CYS A 58 -0.24 -5.27 0.36
N HIS A 59 -0.67 -6.52 0.53
CA HIS A 59 0.20 -7.69 0.66
C HIS A 59 0.69 -8.26 -0.67
N GLN A 60 0.38 -7.62 -1.80
CA GLN A 60 0.82 -8.07 -3.14
C GLN A 60 0.53 -9.57 -3.37
N CYS A 61 -0.68 -10.02 -3.02
CA CYS A 61 -1.10 -11.42 -3.08
C CYS A 61 -0.75 -12.07 -4.41
N GLU A 62 -0.42 -13.36 -4.39
CA GLU A 62 -0.10 -14.11 -5.60
C GLU A 62 -1.35 -14.24 -6.50
N GLU A 63 -2.44 -14.71 -5.92
CA GLU A 63 -3.77 -14.78 -6.55
C GLU A 63 -4.63 -13.62 -6.05
N ALA A 64 -4.36 -12.41 -6.52
CA ALA A 64 -4.97 -11.18 -6.00
C ALA A 64 -6.51 -11.18 -6.14
N PRO A 65 -7.31 -11.40 -5.07
CA PRO A 65 -8.78 -11.41 -5.18
C PRO A 65 -9.33 -10.10 -5.73
N CYS A 66 -8.68 -8.99 -5.40
CA CYS A 66 -9.06 -7.67 -5.91
C CYS A 66 -8.94 -7.54 -7.44
N ALA A 67 -7.99 -8.24 -8.05
CA ALA A 67 -7.84 -8.28 -9.51
C ALA A 67 -8.89 -9.21 -10.15
N SER A 68 -9.13 -10.38 -9.54
CA SER A 68 -10.08 -11.37 -10.05
C SER A 68 -11.52 -10.85 -10.12
N VAL A 69 -11.94 -10.00 -9.17
CA VAL A 69 -13.30 -9.43 -9.13
C VAL A 69 -13.45 -8.14 -9.92
N CYS A 70 -12.39 -7.64 -10.54
CA CYS A 70 -12.45 -6.37 -11.26
C CYS A 70 -13.14 -6.55 -12.64
N PRO A 71 -14.35 -6.02 -12.86
CA PRO A 71 -15.12 -6.28 -14.09
C PRO A 71 -14.47 -5.65 -15.33
N VAL A 72 -13.66 -4.61 -15.14
CA VAL A 72 -12.97 -3.91 -16.22
C VAL A 72 -11.47 -4.24 -16.28
N GLN A 73 -11.01 -5.20 -15.46
CA GLN A 73 -9.62 -5.64 -15.39
C GLN A 73 -8.63 -4.46 -15.22
N ALA A 74 -9.01 -3.47 -14.41
CA ALA A 74 -8.17 -2.31 -14.13
C ALA A 74 -6.99 -2.63 -13.18
N ILE A 75 -6.99 -3.79 -12.51
CA ILE A 75 -5.91 -4.20 -11.63
C ILE A 75 -5.06 -5.24 -12.36
N GLN A 76 -3.85 -4.83 -12.71
CA GLN A 76 -2.93 -5.64 -13.50
C GLN A 76 -1.61 -5.86 -12.77
N ARG A 77 -0.90 -6.92 -13.16
CA ARG A 77 0.41 -7.26 -12.58
C ARG A 77 1.52 -6.88 -13.57
N GLU A 78 2.36 -5.96 -13.16
CA GLU A 78 3.53 -5.51 -13.92
C GLU A 78 4.79 -5.70 -13.09
N ALA A 79 5.81 -6.33 -13.66
CA ALA A 79 7.08 -6.62 -12.99
C ALA A 79 6.92 -7.23 -11.57
N GLY A 80 5.93 -8.10 -11.39
CA GLY A 80 5.65 -8.73 -10.10
C GLY A 80 4.87 -7.87 -9.10
N ILE A 81 4.44 -6.67 -9.47
CA ILE A 81 3.70 -5.73 -8.63
C ILE A 81 2.30 -5.53 -9.18
N TRP A 82 1.28 -5.66 -8.33
CA TRP A 82 -0.09 -5.35 -8.70
C TRP A 82 -0.32 -3.84 -8.68
N ARG A 83 -0.76 -3.29 -9.80
CA ARG A 83 -1.08 -1.87 -9.99
C ARG A 83 -2.52 -1.68 -10.44
N VAL A 84 -3.02 -0.46 -10.28
CA VAL A 84 -4.34 -0.06 -10.78
C VAL A 84 -4.14 0.87 -11.98
N GLU A 85 -4.65 0.45 -13.13
CA GLU A 85 -4.82 1.29 -14.31
C GLU A 85 -6.00 2.23 -14.07
N GLN A 86 -5.71 3.46 -13.65
CA GLN A 86 -6.74 4.42 -13.24
C GLN A 86 -7.68 4.84 -14.38
N GLN A 87 -7.21 4.78 -15.63
CA GLN A 87 -8.04 5.12 -16.79
C GLN A 87 -9.16 4.10 -17.03
N ARG A 88 -8.93 2.85 -16.68
CA ARG A 88 -9.92 1.77 -16.78
C ARG A 88 -10.84 1.66 -15.57
N CYS A 89 -10.45 2.24 -14.43
CA CYS A 89 -11.19 2.12 -13.18
C CYS A 89 -12.52 2.87 -13.24
N ILE A 90 -13.62 2.16 -13.00
CA ILE A 90 -14.98 2.71 -12.95
C ILE A 90 -15.49 3.00 -11.52
N GLY A 91 -14.64 2.75 -10.50
CA GLY A 91 -14.99 3.03 -9.12
C GLY A 91 -16.04 2.12 -8.46
N CYS A 92 -16.28 0.93 -9.01
CA CYS A 92 -17.33 0.00 -8.55
C CYS A 92 -17.14 -0.57 -7.13
N LYS A 93 -15.96 -0.40 -6.53
CA LYS A 93 -15.58 -0.84 -5.17
C LYS A 93 -15.53 -2.37 -4.96
N SER A 94 -15.76 -3.21 -5.95
CA SER A 94 -15.68 -4.68 -5.82
C SER A 94 -14.32 -5.12 -5.24
N CYS A 95 -13.23 -4.47 -5.65
CA CYS A 95 -11.88 -4.72 -5.13
C CYS A 95 -11.71 -4.40 -3.64
N VAL A 96 -12.48 -3.44 -3.10
CA VAL A 96 -12.46 -3.08 -1.67
C VAL A 96 -13.08 -4.21 -0.85
N ILE A 97 -14.21 -4.75 -1.32
CA ILE A 97 -14.93 -5.84 -0.65
C ILE A 97 -14.12 -7.14 -0.71
N ALA A 98 -13.47 -7.41 -1.85
CA ALA A 98 -12.71 -8.64 -2.05
C ALA A 98 -11.36 -8.67 -1.34
N CYS A 99 -10.85 -7.53 -0.85
CA CYS A 99 -9.53 -7.48 -0.20
C CYS A 99 -9.59 -8.02 1.24
N PRO A 100 -8.99 -9.17 1.56
CA PRO A 100 -9.06 -9.74 2.91
C PRO A 100 -8.26 -8.93 3.95
N PHE A 101 -7.41 -8.02 3.51
CA PHE A 101 -6.57 -7.18 4.37
C PHE A 101 -7.11 -5.75 4.54
N GLY A 102 -8.23 -5.40 3.90
CA GLY A 102 -8.76 -4.03 3.92
C GLY A 102 -7.79 -2.99 3.34
N ALA A 103 -6.87 -3.40 2.48
CA ALA A 103 -5.80 -2.56 1.93
C ALA A 103 -6.20 -1.78 0.67
N MET A 104 -7.35 -2.10 0.10
CA MET A 104 -7.90 -1.40 -1.06
C MET A 104 -8.80 -0.25 -0.61
N GLN A 105 -8.69 0.88 -1.27
CA GLN A 105 -9.57 2.03 -1.07
C GLN A 105 -10.05 2.55 -2.43
N VAL A 106 -11.26 3.09 -2.47
CA VAL A 106 -11.74 3.88 -3.60
C VAL A 106 -12.18 5.23 -3.04
N ILE A 107 -11.50 6.27 -3.48
CA ILE A 107 -11.77 7.66 -3.11
C ILE A 107 -12.24 8.46 -4.32
N ARG A 108 -12.83 9.61 -4.09
CA ARG A 108 -13.15 10.59 -5.12
C ARG A 108 -12.19 11.77 -5.03
N VAL A 109 -11.54 12.07 -6.15
CA VAL A 109 -10.71 13.26 -6.32
C VAL A 109 -11.16 13.95 -7.60
N ASN A 110 -11.55 15.21 -7.52
CA ASN A 110 -12.06 15.97 -8.66
C ASN A 110 -13.12 15.20 -9.48
N GLU A 111 -14.15 14.71 -8.79
CA GLU A 111 -15.27 13.90 -9.35
C GLU A 111 -14.90 12.55 -9.97
N ARG A 112 -13.62 12.23 -10.04
CA ARG A 112 -13.14 10.95 -10.55
C ARG A 112 -12.95 9.95 -9.41
N ALA A 113 -13.43 8.73 -9.59
CA ALA A 113 -13.16 7.63 -8.67
C ALA A 113 -11.74 7.08 -8.91
N LEU A 114 -10.95 7.00 -7.84
CA LEU A 114 -9.59 6.44 -7.86
C LEU A 114 -9.52 5.23 -6.94
N ALA A 115 -9.16 4.09 -7.47
CA ALA A 115 -8.84 2.92 -6.66
C ALA A 115 -7.39 3.00 -6.19
N LEU A 116 -7.18 3.02 -4.89
CA LEU A 116 -5.88 3.16 -4.27
C LEU A 116 -5.41 1.82 -3.70
N LYS A 117 -4.19 1.46 -4.03
CA LYS A 117 -3.51 0.27 -3.51
C LYS A 117 -2.01 0.52 -3.53
N CYS A 118 -1.29 -0.01 -2.53
CA CYS A 118 0.15 0.09 -2.48
C CYS A 118 0.78 -0.59 -3.71
N ASP A 119 1.61 0.15 -4.43
CA ASP A 119 2.41 -0.27 -5.58
C ASP A 119 3.91 -0.36 -5.24
N ARG A 120 4.24 -0.31 -3.93
CA ARG A 120 5.60 -0.31 -3.40
C ARG A 120 6.46 0.84 -3.89
N CYS A 121 5.85 1.93 -4.36
CA CYS A 121 6.52 3.06 -5.01
C CYS A 121 7.46 2.59 -6.14
N ALA A 122 6.97 1.71 -7.02
CA ALA A 122 7.78 1.11 -8.09
C ALA A 122 8.33 2.12 -9.11
N HIS A 123 7.86 3.36 -9.06
CA HIS A 123 8.37 4.50 -9.84
C HIS A 123 9.62 5.14 -9.21
N ARG A 124 10.04 4.71 -7.99
CA ARG A 124 11.17 5.27 -7.25
C ARG A 124 12.30 4.25 -7.11
N GLU A 125 13.50 4.62 -7.49
CA GLU A 125 14.71 3.81 -7.31
C GLU A 125 15.08 3.66 -5.82
N SER A 126 14.81 4.71 -5.01
CA SER A 126 15.07 4.73 -3.56
C SER A 126 14.11 3.84 -2.74
N GLY A 127 13.17 3.15 -3.39
CA GLY A 127 12.20 2.27 -2.76
C GLY A 127 11.03 2.97 -2.07
N PRO A 128 10.30 2.26 -1.19
CA PRO A 128 9.06 2.75 -0.60
C PRO A 128 9.26 3.95 0.32
N ALA A 129 8.65 5.09 -0.02
CA ALA A 129 8.76 6.35 0.73
C ALA A 129 8.28 6.22 2.18
N CYS A 130 7.21 5.45 2.43
CA CYS A 130 6.67 5.25 3.77
C CYS A 130 7.65 4.49 4.70
N VAL A 131 8.46 3.58 4.15
CA VAL A 131 9.49 2.86 4.92
C VAL A 131 10.62 3.81 5.29
N ALA A 132 11.10 4.60 4.33
CA ALA A 132 12.17 5.57 4.55
C ALA A 132 11.77 6.69 5.54
N ALA A 133 10.52 7.12 5.51
CA ALA A 133 10.00 8.20 6.36
C ALA A 133 9.56 7.76 7.76
N CYS A 134 9.54 6.46 8.06
CA CYS A 134 9.07 5.97 9.36
C CYS A 134 10.05 6.29 10.49
N PRO A 135 9.73 7.17 11.46
CA PRO A 135 10.68 7.61 12.48
C PRO A 135 11.04 6.53 13.48
N THR A 136 10.17 5.53 13.67
CA THR A 136 10.40 4.41 14.60
C THR A 136 10.86 3.14 13.89
N HIS A 137 11.09 3.19 12.58
CA HIS A 137 11.41 2.02 11.75
C HIS A 137 10.44 0.84 11.95
N ALA A 138 9.16 1.16 12.20
CA ALA A 138 8.11 0.16 12.33
C ALA A 138 7.77 -0.50 10.97
N LEU A 139 8.01 0.20 9.85
CA LEU A 139 7.74 -0.30 8.52
C LEU A 139 8.99 -0.94 7.91
N ARG A 140 8.79 -2.08 7.27
CA ARG A 140 9.86 -2.75 6.49
C ARG A 140 9.27 -3.44 5.27
N CYS A 141 10.07 -3.52 4.21
CA CYS A 141 9.76 -4.36 3.07
C CYS A 141 10.13 -5.80 3.40
N LEU A 142 9.16 -6.69 3.32
CA LEU A 142 9.30 -8.10 3.64
C LEU A 142 9.29 -8.90 2.35
N ASP A 143 10.36 -9.65 2.12
CA ASP A 143 10.43 -10.64 1.05
C ASP A 143 10.11 -12.03 1.63
N PRO A 144 8.95 -12.60 1.29
CA PRO A 144 8.55 -13.91 1.81
C PRO A 144 9.49 -15.06 1.44
N VAL A 145 10.18 -14.95 0.31
CA VAL A 145 11.14 -15.97 -0.15
C VAL A 145 12.36 -15.99 0.76
N THR A 146 12.93 -14.80 0.99
CA THR A 146 14.07 -14.62 1.90
C THR A 146 13.74 -15.04 3.33
N LEU A 147 12.54 -14.71 3.82
CA LEU A 147 12.08 -15.13 5.14
C LEU A 147 11.94 -16.64 5.28
N ARG A 148 11.38 -17.29 4.27
CA ARG A 148 11.22 -18.75 4.28
C ARG A 148 12.59 -19.42 4.31
N ALA A 149 13.54 -18.94 3.51
CA ALA A 149 14.92 -19.44 3.50
C ALA A 149 15.61 -19.25 4.85
N ALA A 150 15.46 -18.06 5.48
CA ALA A 150 16.02 -17.80 6.80
C ALA A 150 15.44 -18.71 7.90
N ARG A 151 14.11 -18.94 7.87
CA ARG A 151 13.44 -19.85 8.82
C ARG A 151 13.89 -21.32 8.66
N LEU A 152 14.13 -21.75 7.44
CA LEU A 152 14.62 -23.11 7.18
C LEU A 152 16.05 -23.28 7.70
N ARG A 153 16.91 -22.27 7.51
CA ARG A 153 18.30 -22.29 8.04
C ARG A 153 18.36 -22.27 9.57
N ALA A 154 17.42 -21.57 10.23
CA ALA A 154 17.36 -21.51 11.68
C ALA A 154 16.85 -22.79 12.34
N ARG A 155 16.32 -23.75 11.56
CA ARG A 155 15.82 -25.06 12.04
C ARG A 155 16.76 -26.22 11.71
N ALA A 156 17.81 -25.98 10.95
CA ALA A 156 18.87 -26.93 10.63
C ALA A 156 20.06 -26.81 11.58
#